data_08203d1c2453c718b3a8035164a599f0
#
_entry.id   08203d1c2453c718b3a8035164a599f0
#
_cell.length_a   1.000
_cell.length_b   1.000
_cell.length_c   1.000
_cell.angle_alpha   90.00
_cell.angle_beta   90.00
_cell.angle_gamma   90.00
#
_symmetry.space_group_name_H-M   'P 1'
#
loop_
_entity.id
_entity.type
_entity.pdbx_description
1 polymer ?
#
loop_
_entity_poly.entity_id
_entity_poly.type
_entity_poly.pdbx_seq_one_letter_code
_entity_poly.pdbx_strand_id
1 'polypeptide(L)'
;MTQIHITMSGSPGAKFSAHWRITHADKTTEHVEENGTVPSEFTFTGTELEGTVKLLSDDERLEVDIVKGENRSRSSTQGIGGTLTLMIN
;
A
#
# COMPACT_ATOMS: atom_id res chain seq x y z
N MET A 1 -1.18 21.07 1.90
CA MET A 1 -1.03 19.72 2.49
C MET A 1 -0.84 18.71 1.38
N THR A 2 0.07 17.80 1.57
CA THR A 2 0.37 16.80 0.56
C THR A 2 -0.49 15.57 0.77
N GLN A 3 -1.14 15.12 -0.29
CA GLN A 3 -1.92 13.89 -0.25
C GLN A 3 -1.09 12.75 -0.82
N ILE A 4 -1.26 11.58 -0.21
CA ILE A 4 -0.60 10.35 -0.63
C ILE A 4 -1.70 9.43 -1.13
N HIS A 5 -1.63 9.05 -2.40
CA HIS A 5 -2.56 8.12 -3.02
C HIS A 5 -1.93 6.75 -3.16
N ILE A 6 -2.64 5.74 -2.71
CA ILE A 6 -2.20 4.35 -2.84
C ILE A 6 -3.22 3.62 -3.68
N THR A 7 -2.77 3.07 -4.79
CA THR A 7 -3.61 2.27 -5.67
C THR A 7 -3.11 0.84 -5.66
N MET A 8 -3.99 -0.09 -5.36
CA MET A 8 -3.65 -1.50 -5.33
C MET A 8 -4.40 -2.22 -6.43
N SER A 9 -3.68 -2.95 -7.24
CA SER A 9 -4.22 -3.67 -8.38
C SER A 9 -3.55 -5.03 -8.50
N GLY A 10 -3.89 -5.78 -9.51
CA GLY A 10 -3.34 -7.10 -9.75
C GLY A 10 -4.39 -8.06 -10.24
N SER A 11 -4.28 -9.33 -9.87
CA SER A 11 -5.27 -10.33 -10.23
C SER A 11 -6.62 -10.01 -9.59
N PRO A 12 -7.72 -9.99 -10.34
CA PRO A 12 -9.03 -9.65 -9.77
C PRO A 12 -9.38 -10.54 -8.58
N GLY A 13 -9.73 -9.90 -7.46
CA GLY A 13 -10.09 -10.62 -6.25
C GLY A 13 -8.93 -11.07 -5.39
N ALA A 14 -7.69 -10.75 -5.76
CA ALA A 14 -6.54 -11.07 -4.94
C ALA A 14 -6.69 -10.45 -3.55
N LYS A 15 -6.34 -11.21 -2.52
CA LYS A 15 -6.48 -10.79 -1.13
C LYS A 15 -5.14 -10.38 -0.55
N PHE A 16 -5.18 -9.34 0.27
CA PHE A 16 -3.97 -8.83 0.89
C PHE A 16 -4.22 -8.39 2.33
N SER A 17 -3.14 -8.28 3.09
CA SER A 17 -3.15 -7.52 4.33
C SER A 17 -2.15 -6.39 4.19
N ALA A 18 -2.46 -5.25 4.77
CA ALA A 18 -1.61 -4.07 4.66
C ALA A 18 -1.55 -3.34 5.99
N HIS A 19 -0.38 -2.79 6.28
CA HIS A 19 -0.16 -1.94 7.44
C HIS A 19 0.51 -0.67 6.95
N TRP A 20 -0.19 0.45 7.05
CA TRP A 20 0.30 1.76 6.61
C TRP A 20 0.60 2.62 7.81
N ARG A 21 1.76 3.25 7.81
CA ARG A 21 2.15 4.22 8.84
C ARG A 21 2.39 5.55 8.14
N ILE A 22 1.61 6.55 8.52
CA ILE A 22 1.64 7.87 7.91
C ILE A 22 2.14 8.88 8.93
N THR A 23 3.15 9.66 8.56
CA THR A 23 3.67 10.72 9.41
C THR A 23 3.21 12.07 8.87
N HIS A 24 2.61 12.87 9.74
CA HIS A 24 2.16 14.22 9.42
C HIS A 24 2.49 15.13 10.60
N ALA A 25 3.30 16.15 10.36
CA ALA A 25 3.87 16.99 11.40
C ALA A 25 4.63 16.09 12.39
N ASP A 26 4.36 16.18 13.68
CA ASP A 26 5.02 15.33 14.67
C ASP A 26 4.18 14.11 15.08
N LYS A 27 3.18 13.78 14.26
CA LYS A 27 2.26 12.69 14.59
C LYS A 27 2.37 11.57 13.58
N THR A 28 2.27 10.33 14.07
CA THR A 28 2.23 9.14 13.25
C THR A 28 0.88 8.46 13.44
N THR A 29 0.23 8.15 12.33
CA THR A 29 -1.05 7.44 12.32
C THR A 29 -0.85 6.10 11.65
N GLU A 30 -1.49 5.07 12.17
CA GLU A 30 -1.43 3.74 11.59
C GLU A 30 -2.80 3.34 11.04
N HIS A 31 -2.78 2.70 9.88
CA HIS A 31 -3.98 2.14 9.27
C HIS A 31 -3.69 0.69 8.91
N VAL A 32 -4.55 -0.21 9.36
CA VAL A 32 -4.38 -1.65 9.13
C VAL A 32 -5.58 -2.17 8.35
N GLU A 33 -5.29 -2.90 7.28
CA GLU A 33 -6.28 -3.61 6.48
C GLU A 33 -5.94 -5.09 6.49
N GLU A 34 -6.73 -5.90 7.20
CA GLU A 34 -6.41 -7.32 7.38
C GLU A 34 -6.92 -8.21 6.25
N ASN A 35 -8.03 -7.82 5.62
CA ASN A 35 -8.67 -8.63 4.58
C ASN A 35 -9.09 -7.78 3.40
N GLY A 36 -8.11 -7.10 2.80
CA GLY A 36 -8.39 -6.30 1.61
C GLY A 36 -8.47 -7.16 0.36
N THR A 37 -9.14 -6.65 -0.66
CA THR A 37 -9.19 -7.26 -1.98
C THR A 37 -8.87 -6.19 -3.03
N VAL A 38 -8.22 -6.58 -4.11
CA VAL A 38 -7.96 -5.66 -5.22
C VAL A 38 -9.16 -5.67 -6.19
N PRO A 39 -9.45 -4.55 -6.84
CA PRO A 39 -8.76 -3.27 -6.71
C PRO A 39 -9.14 -2.51 -5.44
N SER A 40 -8.18 -1.76 -4.92
CA SER A 40 -8.40 -0.92 -3.73
C SER A 40 -7.64 0.38 -3.88
N GLU A 41 -8.16 1.43 -3.25
CA GLU A 41 -7.50 2.72 -3.22
C GLU A 41 -7.56 3.30 -1.83
N PHE A 42 -6.49 3.97 -1.43
CA PHE A 42 -6.41 4.67 -0.16
C PHE A 42 -5.86 6.08 -0.40
N THR A 43 -6.30 7.04 0.38
CA THR A 43 -5.76 8.39 0.34
C THR A 43 -5.48 8.85 1.76
N PHE A 44 -4.25 9.28 1.99
CA PHE A 44 -3.83 9.80 3.27
C PHE A 44 -3.21 11.19 3.09
N THR A 45 -3.21 11.98 4.14
CA THR A 45 -2.53 13.28 4.17
C THR A 45 -1.32 13.15 5.08
N GLY A 46 -0.14 13.48 4.55
CA GLY A 46 1.08 13.40 5.34
C GLY A 46 2.33 13.72 4.55
N THR A 47 3.45 13.72 5.25
CA THR A 47 4.76 14.02 4.66
C THR A 47 5.53 12.74 4.33
N GLU A 48 5.26 11.66 5.06
CA GLU A 48 5.94 10.40 4.87
C GLU A 48 4.95 9.25 5.00
N LEU A 49 5.22 8.16 4.29
CA LEU A 49 4.45 6.94 4.37
C LEU A 49 5.39 5.75 4.38
N GLU A 50 5.16 4.84 5.30
CA GLU A 50 5.76 3.51 5.29
C GLU A 50 4.64 2.49 5.26
N GLY A 51 4.85 1.41 4.54
CA GLY A 51 3.85 0.37 4.48
C GLY A 51 4.43 -1.01 4.27
N THR A 52 3.74 -1.99 4.78
CA THR A 52 4.03 -3.39 4.53
C THR A 52 2.76 -4.04 4.03
N VAL A 53 2.84 -4.70 2.89
CA VAL A 53 1.70 -5.36 2.26
C VAL A 53 2.06 -6.82 2.03
N LYS A 54 1.16 -7.71 2.43
CA LYS A 54 1.35 -9.15 2.25
C LYS A 54 0.25 -9.70 1.37
N LEU A 55 0.64 -10.44 0.34
CA LEU A 55 -0.30 -11.14 -0.53
C LEU A 55 -0.78 -12.40 0.16
N LEU A 56 -2.09 -12.54 0.31
CA LEU A 56 -2.72 -13.66 1.01
C LEU A 56 -3.24 -14.74 0.07
N SER A 57 -3.45 -14.41 -1.20
CA SER A 57 -3.97 -15.34 -2.19
C SER A 57 -2.86 -16.14 -2.87
N ASP A 58 -3.20 -17.36 -3.28
CA ASP A 58 -2.31 -18.21 -4.07
C ASP A 58 -2.34 -17.82 -5.55
N ASP A 59 -1.19 -17.98 -6.23
CA ASP A 59 -1.07 -17.83 -7.69
C ASP A 59 -1.61 -16.52 -8.24
N GLU A 60 -1.62 -15.48 -7.42
CA GLU A 60 -2.15 -14.20 -7.80
C GLU A 60 -1.05 -13.15 -7.76
N ARG A 61 -1.30 -12.05 -8.45
CA ARG A 61 -0.37 -10.92 -8.51
C ARG A 61 -0.95 -9.73 -7.76
N LEU A 62 -0.07 -9.01 -7.09
CA LEU A 62 -0.44 -7.79 -6.38
C LEU A 62 0.53 -6.68 -6.79
N GLU A 63 -0.02 -5.54 -7.17
CA GLU A 63 0.76 -4.34 -7.47
C GLU A 63 0.32 -3.22 -6.57
N VAL A 64 1.27 -2.46 -6.05
CA VAL A 64 1.01 -1.30 -5.21
C VAL A 64 1.68 -0.09 -5.83
N ASP A 65 0.92 0.95 -6.07
CA ASP A 65 1.41 2.21 -6.63
C ASP A 65 1.10 3.33 -5.65
N ILE A 66 2.14 4.02 -5.19
CA ILE A 66 2.02 5.11 -4.25
C ILE A 66 2.47 6.40 -4.94
N VAL A 67 1.62 7.41 -4.90
CA VAL A 67 1.90 8.71 -5.49
C VAL A 67 1.78 9.79 -4.41
N LYS A 68 2.82 10.59 -4.26
CA LYS A 68 2.85 11.74 -3.37
C LYS A 68 3.42 12.92 -4.14
N GLY A 69 2.56 13.83 -4.59
CA GLY A 69 2.99 14.93 -5.44
C GLY A 69 3.65 14.41 -6.72
N GLU A 70 4.91 14.73 -6.91
CA GLU A 70 5.69 14.27 -8.07
C GLU A 70 6.44 12.96 -7.78
N ASN A 71 6.43 12.51 -6.53
CA ASN A 71 7.11 11.27 -6.14
C ASN A 71 6.19 10.08 -6.33
N ARG A 72 6.75 9.01 -6.83
CA ARG A 72 6.01 7.78 -7.10
C ARG A 72 6.83 6.57 -6.71
N SER A 73 6.17 5.62 -6.05
CA SER A 73 6.77 4.33 -5.72
C SER A 73 5.84 3.22 -6.21
N ARG A 74 6.38 2.26 -6.92
CA ARG A 74 5.62 1.14 -7.45
C ARG A 74 6.33 -0.17 -7.11
N SER A 75 5.57 -1.11 -6.59
CA SER A 75 6.09 -2.43 -6.25
C SER A 75 5.08 -3.50 -6.61
N SER A 76 5.56 -4.70 -6.88
CA SER A 76 4.68 -5.82 -7.21
C SER A 76 5.22 -7.12 -6.63
N THR A 77 4.33 -8.07 -6.39
CA THR A 77 4.69 -9.42 -5.97
C THR A 77 3.73 -10.41 -6.60
N GLN A 78 4.16 -11.66 -6.68
CA GLN A 78 3.36 -12.76 -7.25
C GLN A 78 3.63 -14.01 -6.42
N GLY A 79 2.57 -14.82 -6.24
CA GLY A 79 2.65 -16.04 -5.46
C GLY A 79 2.30 -15.83 -4.00
N ILE A 80 2.06 -16.94 -3.29
CA ILE A 80 1.64 -16.89 -1.90
C ILE A 80 2.78 -16.42 -0.99
N GLY A 81 2.43 -15.63 0.01
CA GLY A 81 3.38 -15.16 1.01
C GLY A 81 4.28 -14.03 0.57
N GLY A 82 4.05 -13.48 -0.62
CA GLY A 82 4.82 -12.32 -1.08
C GLY A 82 4.59 -11.12 -0.18
N THR A 83 5.67 -10.44 0.20
CA THR A 83 5.61 -9.29 1.08
C THR A 83 6.29 -8.10 0.41
N LEU A 84 5.62 -6.97 0.39
CA LEU A 84 6.16 -5.73 -0.13
C LEU A 84 6.36 -4.74 1.03
N THR A 85 7.53 -4.13 1.07
CA THR A 85 7.80 -3.04 2.00
C THR A 85 7.96 -1.77 1.17
N LEU A 86 7.19 -0.77 1.52
CA LEU A 86 7.06 0.46 0.73
C LEU A 86 7.35 1.68 1.60
N MET A 87 8.00 2.66 1.00
CA MET A 87 8.29 3.90 1.69
C MET A 87 8.28 5.04 0.67
N ILE A 88 7.69 6.16 1.05
CA ILE A 88 7.74 7.39 0.26
C ILE A 88 7.90 8.59 1.18
N ASN A 89 8.77 9.51 0.78
CA ASN A 89 9.03 10.73 1.53
C ASN A 89 8.57 11.96 0.75
#